data_de97da40611a450678383614ec8619f4
#
_entry.id   de97da40611a450678383614ec8619f4
#
_cell.length_a   1.000
_cell.length_b   1.000
_cell.length_c   1.000
_cell.angle_alpha   90.00
_cell.angle_beta   90.00
_cell.angle_gamma   90.00
#
_symmetry.space_group_name_H-M   'P 1'
#
loop_
_entity.id
_entity.type
_entity.pdbx_description
1 polymer ?
#
loop_
_entity_poly.entity_id
_entity_poly.type
_entity_poly.pdbx_seq_one_letter_code
_entity_poly.pdbx_strand_id
1 'polypeptide(L)'
;MVGAITPFNDPLAMAAHKVGPALAGGNAVVLKPASATPLSALHLARELMESGLPPGRLNVITGRGEELGEALVSDPRVRLVTFTGGVETGEWITRRAGIKKLCMELGSNSPVIVLPDADLERAVPAIAAGAFAQAGQNCLGVQRVLVHDRIYASFSKRFVDHVARLRAGSSLDENTDVCAMISAREADRVESWIAEAVEKGARVLIGYRREGTLIWPTVLENVPEGVKLDCQEVYGPVVSLYRVASLEEAVARANRVPYGLHAAVFTESLRDAFYAVRHLDVGAVIVNDSTDYRLDVMPFGGTKLSGIGREGIRFALQEMTETRVVCFNL
;
A
#
# COMPACT_ATOMS: atom_id res chain seq x y z
N MET A 1 -7.28 23.30 11.01
CA MET A 1 -6.59 23.17 9.70
C MET A 1 -5.90 21.82 9.65
N VAL A 2 -5.99 21.16 8.50
CA VAL A 2 -5.37 19.85 8.22
C VAL A 2 -4.14 20.05 7.33
N GLY A 3 -3.01 19.44 7.70
CA GLY A 3 -1.85 19.28 6.85
C GLY A 3 -1.92 17.92 6.15
N ALA A 4 -2.04 17.90 4.84
CA ALA A 4 -2.15 16.69 4.03
C ALA A 4 -0.88 16.49 3.18
N ILE A 5 -0.29 15.29 3.27
CA ILE A 5 0.92 14.94 2.52
C ILE A 5 0.65 13.62 1.78
N THR A 6 0.80 13.61 0.45
CA THR A 6 0.42 12.48 -0.39
C THR A 6 1.60 11.86 -1.14
N PRO A 7 1.54 10.56 -1.45
CA PRO A 7 2.57 9.83 -2.17
C PRO A 7 2.47 10.03 -3.69
N PHE A 8 3.39 9.42 -4.42
CA PHE A 8 3.50 9.54 -5.87
C PHE A 8 2.67 8.51 -6.66
N ASN A 9 2.39 7.36 -6.07
CA ASN A 9 1.88 6.17 -6.77
C ASN A 9 0.41 6.27 -7.19
N ASP A 10 -0.38 7.05 -6.46
CA ASP A 10 -1.81 7.27 -6.75
C ASP A 10 -2.18 8.74 -6.50
N PRO A 11 -1.61 9.67 -7.29
CA PRO A 11 -1.52 11.08 -6.95
C PRO A 11 -2.86 11.82 -6.90
N LEU A 12 -3.86 11.36 -7.67
CA LEU A 12 -5.21 11.93 -7.63
C LEU A 12 -6.04 11.36 -6.48
N ALA A 13 -6.14 10.04 -6.40
CA ALA A 13 -6.96 9.37 -5.41
C ALA A 13 -6.46 9.68 -3.98
N MET A 14 -5.16 9.61 -3.73
CA MET A 14 -4.60 9.92 -2.41
C MET A 14 -4.80 11.38 -1.99
N ALA A 15 -4.79 12.31 -2.94
CA ALA A 15 -5.17 13.70 -2.67
C ALA A 15 -6.66 13.81 -2.34
N ALA A 16 -7.53 13.17 -3.11
CA ALA A 16 -8.98 13.18 -2.89
C ALA A 16 -9.38 12.55 -1.55
N HIS A 17 -8.77 11.42 -1.16
CA HIS A 17 -9.01 10.75 0.12
C HIS A 17 -8.68 11.61 1.35
N LYS A 18 -7.77 12.56 1.21
CA LYS A 18 -7.40 13.47 2.30
C LYS A 18 -8.15 14.80 2.24
N VAL A 19 -8.27 15.38 1.05
CA VAL A 19 -8.92 16.69 0.86
C VAL A 19 -10.43 16.61 1.02
N GLY A 20 -11.09 15.62 0.43
CA GLY A 20 -12.54 15.46 0.44
C GLY A 20 -13.13 15.43 1.87
N PRO A 21 -12.73 14.46 2.72
CA PRO A 21 -13.24 14.40 4.10
C PRO A 21 -12.87 15.63 4.94
N ALA A 22 -11.67 16.20 4.73
CA ALA A 22 -11.26 17.40 5.45
C ALA A 22 -12.16 18.60 5.13
N LEU A 23 -12.44 18.85 3.86
CA LEU A 23 -13.35 19.94 3.42
C LEU A 23 -14.79 19.68 3.86
N ALA A 24 -15.28 18.44 3.75
CA ALA A 24 -16.60 18.04 4.23
C ALA A 24 -16.77 18.27 5.73
N GLY A 25 -15.71 18.04 6.52
CA GLY A 25 -15.64 18.35 7.95
C GLY A 25 -15.46 19.83 8.28
N GLY A 26 -15.51 20.74 7.28
CA GLY A 26 -15.36 22.18 7.47
C GLY A 26 -13.94 22.67 7.69
N ASN A 27 -12.92 21.82 7.49
CA ASN A 27 -11.52 22.19 7.67
C ASN A 27 -10.98 23.03 6.51
N ALA A 28 -9.98 23.85 6.79
CA ALA A 28 -9.03 24.30 5.78
C ALA A 28 -7.90 23.28 5.64
N VAL A 29 -7.39 23.10 4.42
CA VAL A 29 -6.37 22.11 4.09
C VAL A 29 -5.15 22.79 3.47
N VAL A 30 -3.97 22.41 3.92
CA VAL A 30 -2.71 22.64 3.22
C VAL A 30 -2.25 21.30 2.67
N LEU A 31 -2.29 21.14 1.35
CA LEU A 31 -1.92 19.92 0.64
C LEU A 31 -0.51 20.03 0.08
N LYS A 32 0.36 19.10 0.47
CA LYS A 32 1.68 18.91 -0.12
C LYS A 32 1.69 17.60 -0.91
N PRO A 33 1.52 17.63 -2.23
CA PRO A 33 1.66 16.43 -3.06
C PRO A 33 3.11 15.98 -3.15
N ALA A 34 3.31 14.72 -3.57
CA ALA A 34 4.66 14.23 -3.90
C ALA A 34 5.32 15.11 -4.97
N SER A 35 6.61 15.37 -4.78
CA SER A 35 7.38 16.22 -5.72
C SER A 35 7.46 15.64 -7.12
N ALA A 36 7.41 14.29 -7.25
CA ALA A 36 7.45 13.61 -8.54
C ALA A 36 6.13 13.68 -9.33
N THR A 37 4.96 13.84 -8.65
CA THR A 37 3.64 13.76 -9.29
C THR A 37 2.67 14.84 -8.77
N PRO A 38 3.05 16.15 -8.83
CA PRO A 38 2.23 17.20 -8.23
C PRO A 38 1.02 17.60 -9.10
N LEU A 39 1.03 17.32 -10.40
CA LEU A 39 0.07 17.87 -11.36
C LEU A 39 -1.38 17.44 -11.07
N SER A 40 -1.62 16.17 -10.73
CA SER A 40 -2.96 15.67 -10.41
C SER A 40 -3.60 16.42 -9.23
N ALA A 41 -2.81 16.68 -8.18
CA ALA A 41 -3.27 17.45 -7.02
C ALA A 41 -3.55 18.93 -7.36
N LEU A 42 -2.72 19.53 -8.22
CA LEU A 42 -2.95 20.89 -8.71
C LEU A 42 -4.21 20.99 -9.58
N HIS A 43 -4.45 20.02 -10.44
CA HIS A 43 -5.70 19.93 -11.21
C HIS A 43 -6.91 19.76 -10.30
N LEU A 44 -6.87 18.84 -9.33
CA LEU A 44 -7.96 18.69 -8.35
C LEU A 44 -8.27 20.01 -7.63
N ALA A 45 -7.23 20.72 -7.19
CA ALA A 45 -7.41 22.00 -6.51
C ALA A 45 -8.05 23.05 -7.40
N ARG A 46 -7.65 23.13 -8.68
CA ARG A 46 -8.24 24.03 -9.67
C ARG A 46 -9.72 23.74 -9.88
N GLU A 47 -10.06 22.47 -10.13
CA GLU A 47 -11.46 22.05 -10.34
C GLU A 47 -12.36 22.37 -9.13
N LEU A 48 -11.86 22.18 -7.91
CA LEU A 48 -12.58 22.53 -6.70
C LEU A 48 -12.80 24.05 -6.58
N MET A 49 -11.78 24.87 -6.90
CA MET A 49 -11.92 26.33 -6.89
C MET A 49 -12.90 26.82 -7.95
N GLU A 50 -12.81 26.30 -9.17
CA GLU A 50 -13.74 26.63 -10.28
C GLU A 50 -15.18 26.19 -9.96
N SER A 51 -15.34 25.13 -9.17
CA SER A 51 -16.64 24.67 -8.66
C SER A 51 -17.17 25.47 -7.47
N GLY A 52 -16.51 26.57 -7.06
CA GLY A 52 -16.98 27.48 -6.03
C GLY A 52 -16.44 27.20 -4.63
N LEU A 53 -15.38 26.41 -4.46
CA LEU A 53 -14.73 26.28 -3.16
C LEU A 53 -14.18 27.65 -2.70
N PRO A 54 -14.58 28.15 -1.50
CA PRO A 54 -14.14 29.46 -1.04
C PRO A 54 -12.61 29.58 -0.93
N PRO A 55 -12.02 30.72 -1.25
CA PRO A 55 -10.59 30.98 -1.12
C PRO A 55 -10.05 30.64 0.28
N GLY A 56 -8.86 30.04 0.32
CA GLY A 56 -8.21 29.65 1.57
C GLY A 56 -8.68 28.32 2.18
N ARG A 57 -9.72 27.68 1.62
CA ARG A 57 -10.16 26.36 2.09
C ARG A 57 -9.19 25.24 1.66
N LEU A 58 -8.65 25.31 0.45
CA LEU A 58 -7.61 24.42 -0.03
C LEU A 58 -6.42 25.24 -0.54
N ASN A 59 -5.23 24.93 -0.06
CA ASN A 59 -3.98 25.53 -0.48
C ASN A 59 -3.01 24.42 -0.84
N VAL A 60 -2.49 24.41 -2.06
CA VAL A 60 -1.50 23.40 -2.51
C VAL A 60 -0.12 24.04 -2.49
N ILE A 61 0.81 23.39 -1.82
CA ILE A 61 2.22 23.79 -1.77
C ILE A 61 3.08 22.73 -2.45
N THR A 62 3.88 23.13 -3.42
CA THR A 62 4.79 22.24 -4.16
C THR A 62 6.24 22.56 -3.80
N GLY A 63 7.05 21.51 -3.63
CA GLY A 63 8.45 21.64 -3.28
C GLY A 63 8.99 20.40 -2.60
N ARG A 64 10.23 20.48 -2.13
CA ARG A 64 10.93 19.37 -1.49
C ARG A 64 10.30 19.02 -0.13
N GLY A 65 10.23 17.71 0.14
CA GLY A 65 9.67 17.21 1.41
C GLY A 65 10.46 17.65 2.64
N GLU A 66 11.76 17.74 2.49
CA GLU A 66 12.69 18.17 3.56
C GLU A 66 12.45 19.60 4.01
N GLU A 67 12.09 20.51 3.09
CA GLU A 67 11.87 21.93 3.39
C GLU A 67 10.42 22.20 3.86
N LEU A 68 9.45 21.78 3.04
CA LEU A 68 8.05 22.09 3.30
C LEU A 68 7.41 21.15 4.33
N GLY A 69 7.91 19.91 4.44
CA GLY A 69 7.39 18.92 5.36
C GLY A 69 7.57 19.35 6.82
N GLU A 70 8.77 19.82 7.19
CA GLU A 70 9.05 20.32 8.55
C GLU A 70 8.12 21.48 8.93
N ALA A 71 8.04 22.48 8.05
CA ALA A 71 7.19 23.64 8.26
C ALA A 71 5.71 23.27 8.43
N LEU A 72 5.20 22.33 7.58
CA LEU A 72 3.81 21.89 7.64
C LEU A 72 3.52 21.07 8.90
N VAL A 73 4.40 20.13 9.24
CA VAL A 73 4.21 19.20 10.36
C VAL A 73 4.33 19.91 11.71
N SER A 74 5.26 20.84 11.86
CA SER A 74 5.53 21.54 13.13
C SER A 74 4.63 22.76 13.38
N ASP A 75 4.00 23.34 12.34
CA ASP A 75 3.18 24.56 12.48
C ASP A 75 2.04 24.37 13.50
N PRO A 76 1.92 25.21 14.53
CA PRO A 76 0.90 25.07 15.59
C PRO A 76 -0.55 25.29 15.08
N ARG A 77 -0.74 25.91 13.92
CA ARG A 77 -2.05 26.08 13.29
C ARG A 77 -2.57 24.80 12.65
N VAL A 78 -1.69 23.86 12.32
CA VAL A 78 -2.05 22.51 11.86
C VAL A 78 -2.42 21.66 13.06
N ARG A 79 -3.68 21.24 13.14
CA ARG A 79 -4.21 20.44 14.26
C ARG A 79 -4.22 18.94 13.98
N LEU A 80 -4.19 18.58 12.70
CA LEU A 80 -4.09 17.21 12.25
C LEU A 80 -3.15 17.13 11.05
N VAL A 81 -2.26 16.12 11.07
CA VAL A 81 -1.46 15.75 9.90
C VAL A 81 -1.96 14.41 9.37
N THR A 82 -2.37 14.40 8.09
CA THR A 82 -2.67 13.16 7.36
C THR A 82 -1.58 12.91 6.34
N PHE A 83 -0.94 11.74 6.45
CA PHE A 83 0.21 11.35 5.63
C PHE A 83 0.02 9.97 5.04
N THR A 84 0.38 9.81 3.77
CA THR A 84 0.57 8.50 3.14
C THR A 84 1.95 8.45 2.52
N GLY A 85 2.74 7.42 2.86
CA GLY A 85 4.11 7.26 2.37
C GLY A 85 4.92 6.23 3.16
N GLY A 86 6.24 6.29 3.03
CA GLY A 86 7.14 5.33 3.67
C GLY A 86 7.19 5.45 5.20
N VAL A 87 7.46 4.31 5.86
CA VAL A 87 7.52 4.20 7.34
C VAL A 87 8.52 5.19 7.94
N GLU A 88 9.71 5.31 7.38
CA GLU A 88 10.75 6.23 7.89
C GLU A 88 10.25 7.69 7.97
N THR A 89 9.54 8.14 6.93
CA THR A 89 8.94 9.48 6.92
C THR A 89 7.79 9.58 7.93
N GLY A 90 6.97 8.54 8.06
CA GLY A 90 5.92 8.46 9.07
C GLY A 90 6.49 8.59 10.49
N GLU A 91 7.54 7.85 10.81
CA GLU A 91 8.24 7.96 12.09
C GLU A 91 8.86 9.35 12.32
N TRP A 92 9.43 9.93 11.27
CA TRP A 92 9.95 11.30 11.34
C TRP A 92 8.83 12.30 11.69
N ILE A 93 7.66 12.17 11.03
CA ILE A 93 6.48 13.01 11.31
C ILE A 93 6.01 12.83 12.76
N THR A 94 5.93 11.63 13.28
CA THR A 94 5.49 11.38 14.68
C THR A 94 6.38 12.07 15.68
N ARG A 95 7.69 12.11 15.43
CA ARG A 95 8.66 12.79 16.33
C ARG A 95 8.56 14.31 16.27
N ARG A 96 8.06 14.89 15.16
CA ARG A 96 8.05 16.35 14.92
C ARG A 96 6.69 17.00 15.12
N ALA A 97 5.61 16.27 15.00
CA ALA A 97 4.26 16.81 15.05
C ALA A 97 3.87 17.40 16.42
N GLY A 98 4.48 16.95 17.49
CA GLY A 98 4.05 17.32 18.84
C GLY A 98 2.68 16.75 19.18
N ILE A 99 1.89 17.47 20.00
CA ILE A 99 0.52 17.06 20.37
C ILE A 99 -0.46 17.45 19.28
N LYS A 100 -0.54 16.62 18.24
CA LYS A 100 -1.50 16.75 17.12
C LYS A 100 -2.14 15.40 16.83
N LYS A 101 -3.32 15.41 16.20
CA LYS A 101 -3.85 14.19 15.59
C LYS A 101 -2.99 13.78 14.40
N LEU A 102 -2.76 12.49 14.28
CA LEU A 102 -2.03 11.88 13.17
C LEU A 102 -2.91 10.80 12.54
N CYS A 103 -3.09 10.87 11.23
CA CYS A 103 -3.69 9.83 10.42
C CYS A 103 -2.66 9.43 9.38
N MET A 104 -2.16 8.19 9.47
CA MET A 104 -1.01 7.75 8.69
C MET A 104 -1.29 6.42 8.01
N GLU A 105 -1.08 6.40 6.71
CA GLU A 105 -1.07 5.22 5.89
C GLU A 105 0.36 4.99 5.41
N LEU A 106 0.95 3.89 5.89
CA LEU A 106 2.37 3.63 5.70
C LEU A 106 2.62 2.36 4.87
N GLY A 107 3.84 1.87 4.88
CA GLY A 107 4.25 0.73 4.10
C GLY A 107 3.63 -0.60 4.52
N SER A 108 3.79 -1.60 3.68
CA SER A 108 3.36 -2.96 3.96
C SER A 108 4.32 -4.02 3.40
N ASN A 109 4.08 -5.27 3.77
CA ASN A 109 4.62 -6.45 3.12
C ASN A 109 3.51 -7.51 3.08
N SER A 110 2.47 -7.20 2.28
CA SER A 110 1.19 -7.90 2.30
C SER A 110 1.30 -9.37 1.93
N PRO A 111 0.84 -10.29 2.80
CA PRO A 111 0.81 -11.71 2.53
C PRO A 111 -0.51 -12.15 1.90
N VAL A 112 -0.44 -13.13 1.01
CA VAL A 112 -1.58 -13.90 0.53
C VAL A 112 -1.37 -15.37 0.88
N ILE A 113 -2.35 -15.98 1.51
CA ILE A 113 -2.37 -17.41 1.87
C ILE A 113 -3.23 -18.15 0.85
N VAL A 114 -2.70 -19.24 0.28
CA VAL A 114 -3.45 -20.08 -0.68
C VAL A 114 -3.54 -21.49 -0.12
N LEU A 115 -4.76 -21.91 0.28
CA LEU A 115 -5.05 -23.20 0.89
C LEU A 115 -5.36 -24.29 -0.15
N PRO A 116 -5.34 -25.58 0.22
CA PRO A 116 -5.50 -26.69 -0.74
C PRO A 116 -6.83 -26.71 -1.49
N ASP A 117 -7.88 -26.14 -0.91
CA ASP A 117 -9.23 -26.03 -1.45
C ASP A 117 -9.48 -24.76 -2.27
N ALA A 118 -8.47 -23.91 -2.42
CA ALA A 118 -8.60 -22.65 -3.16
C ALA A 118 -8.88 -22.89 -4.66
N ASP A 119 -9.77 -22.09 -5.21
CA ASP A 119 -9.97 -22.01 -6.67
C ASP A 119 -8.80 -21.30 -7.32
N LEU A 120 -7.89 -22.06 -7.95
CA LEU A 120 -6.69 -21.51 -8.60
C LEU A 120 -7.00 -20.71 -9.88
N GLU A 121 -8.12 -20.94 -10.54
CA GLU A 121 -8.53 -20.14 -11.71
C GLU A 121 -8.88 -18.71 -11.30
N ARG A 122 -9.39 -18.54 -10.09
CA ARG A 122 -9.64 -17.23 -9.46
C ARG A 122 -8.41 -16.66 -8.77
N ALA A 123 -7.71 -17.47 -7.99
CA ALA A 123 -6.61 -17.03 -7.14
C ALA A 123 -5.42 -16.51 -7.96
N VAL A 124 -5.02 -17.22 -9.02
CA VAL A 124 -3.82 -16.87 -9.80
C VAL A 124 -3.93 -15.48 -10.45
N PRO A 125 -4.98 -15.16 -11.23
CA PRO A 125 -5.10 -13.83 -11.83
C PRO A 125 -5.27 -12.72 -10.79
N ALA A 126 -6.02 -12.92 -9.71
CA ALA A 126 -6.20 -11.94 -8.66
C ALA A 126 -4.87 -11.61 -7.95
N ILE A 127 -4.09 -12.63 -7.58
CA ILE A 127 -2.78 -12.46 -6.94
C ILE A 127 -1.80 -11.76 -7.90
N ALA A 128 -1.80 -12.13 -9.19
CA ALA A 128 -0.92 -11.51 -10.17
C ALA A 128 -1.28 -10.02 -10.39
N ALA A 129 -2.56 -9.69 -10.49
CA ALA A 129 -3.02 -8.31 -10.58
C ALA A 129 -2.55 -7.50 -9.36
N GLY A 130 -2.81 -7.99 -8.15
CA GLY A 130 -2.39 -7.33 -6.91
C GLY A 130 -0.87 -7.23 -6.74
N ALA A 131 -0.09 -8.17 -7.30
CA ALA A 131 1.37 -8.14 -7.21
C ALA A 131 2.02 -7.13 -8.17
N PHE A 132 1.44 -6.93 -9.36
CA PHE A 132 2.10 -6.21 -10.43
C PHE A 132 1.40 -4.93 -10.89
N ALA A 133 0.20 -4.65 -10.40
CA ALA A 133 -0.45 -3.35 -10.61
C ALA A 133 0.47 -2.20 -10.21
N GLN A 134 0.49 -1.12 -11.01
CA GLN A 134 1.38 0.04 -10.78
C GLN A 134 2.87 -0.34 -10.66
N ALA A 135 3.31 -1.40 -11.33
CA ALA A 135 4.65 -1.98 -11.19
C ALA A 135 5.00 -2.37 -9.74
N GLY A 136 4.03 -2.88 -8.98
CA GLY A 136 4.18 -3.23 -7.56
C GLY A 136 4.38 -2.03 -6.62
N GLN A 137 4.25 -0.80 -7.12
CA GLN A 137 4.39 0.44 -6.34
C GLN A 137 3.07 0.78 -5.64
N ASN A 138 2.54 -0.15 -4.91
CA ASN A 138 1.27 -0.09 -4.21
C ASN A 138 1.44 -0.62 -2.78
N CYS A 139 0.98 0.12 -1.78
CA CYS A 139 1.02 -0.30 -0.38
C CYS A 139 0.17 -1.56 -0.10
N LEU A 140 -0.86 -1.81 -0.92
CA LEU A 140 -1.68 -3.03 -0.87
C LEU A 140 -1.08 -4.18 -1.70
N GLY A 141 0.00 -3.94 -2.44
CA GLY A 141 0.60 -4.90 -3.37
C GLY A 141 0.97 -6.22 -2.71
N VAL A 142 0.64 -7.33 -3.36
CA VAL A 142 1.03 -8.66 -2.91
C VAL A 142 2.54 -8.83 -3.01
N GLN A 143 3.21 -9.10 -1.91
CA GLN A 143 4.66 -9.29 -1.87
C GLN A 143 5.07 -10.71 -1.48
N ARG A 144 4.26 -11.37 -0.65
CA ARG A 144 4.50 -12.75 -0.18
C ARG A 144 3.28 -13.62 -0.45
N VAL A 145 3.47 -14.72 -1.17
CA VAL A 145 2.41 -15.71 -1.39
C VAL A 145 2.78 -17.00 -0.65
N LEU A 146 2.01 -17.32 0.38
CA LEU A 146 2.18 -18.45 1.28
C LEU A 146 1.27 -19.59 0.79
N VAL A 147 1.85 -20.54 0.05
CA VAL A 147 1.10 -21.59 -0.65
C VAL A 147 1.24 -22.90 0.08
N HIS A 148 0.12 -23.56 0.38
CA HIS A 148 0.12 -24.85 1.01
C HIS A 148 0.82 -25.92 0.14
N ASP A 149 1.66 -26.75 0.76
CA ASP A 149 2.52 -27.74 0.11
C ASP A 149 1.80 -28.64 -0.90
N ARG A 150 0.57 -29.06 -0.59
CA ARG A 150 -0.24 -29.95 -1.46
C ARG A 150 -0.50 -29.37 -2.84
N ILE A 151 -0.57 -28.06 -2.97
CA ILE A 151 -0.91 -27.37 -4.22
C ILE A 151 0.22 -26.52 -4.77
N TYR A 152 1.34 -26.44 -4.05
CA TYR A 152 2.44 -25.51 -4.39
C TYR A 152 2.92 -25.67 -5.84
N ALA A 153 3.17 -26.91 -6.28
CA ALA A 153 3.68 -27.16 -7.62
C ALA A 153 2.68 -26.72 -8.71
N SER A 154 1.39 -27.01 -8.51
CA SER A 154 0.33 -26.62 -9.43
C SER A 154 0.15 -25.09 -9.43
N PHE A 155 0.09 -24.48 -8.27
CA PHE A 155 -0.03 -23.02 -8.13
C PHE A 155 1.17 -22.31 -8.76
N SER A 156 2.40 -22.66 -8.37
CA SER A 156 3.63 -22.03 -8.86
C SER A 156 3.72 -22.09 -10.39
N LYS A 157 3.44 -23.26 -10.99
CA LYS A 157 3.42 -23.38 -12.45
C LYS A 157 2.39 -22.44 -13.08
N ARG A 158 1.13 -22.47 -12.63
CA ARG A 158 0.06 -21.64 -13.19
C ARG A 158 0.35 -20.14 -13.00
N PHE A 159 0.90 -19.77 -11.84
CA PHE A 159 1.27 -18.38 -11.53
C PHE A 159 2.37 -17.88 -12.47
N VAL A 160 3.45 -18.64 -12.65
CA VAL A 160 4.52 -18.30 -13.60
C VAL A 160 4.00 -18.24 -15.04
N ASP A 161 3.18 -19.20 -15.47
CA ASP A 161 2.57 -19.20 -16.81
C ASP A 161 1.65 -17.98 -17.02
N HIS A 162 0.99 -17.49 -15.96
CA HIS A 162 0.16 -16.27 -16.01
C HIS A 162 1.02 -15.02 -16.10
N VAL A 163 2.02 -14.89 -15.21
CA VAL A 163 2.95 -13.76 -15.17
C VAL A 163 3.74 -13.61 -16.47
N ALA A 164 4.09 -14.71 -17.13
CA ALA A 164 4.77 -14.70 -18.43
C ALA A 164 3.98 -14.00 -19.55
N ARG A 165 2.67 -13.85 -19.40
CA ARG A 165 1.81 -13.16 -20.38
C ARG A 165 1.67 -11.67 -20.14
N LEU A 166 2.08 -11.18 -18.97
CA LEU A 166 2.03 -9.76 -18.65
C LEU A 166 2.99 -8.97 -19.54
N ARG A 167 2.49 -7.90 -20.10
CA ARG A 167 3.24 -7.01 -20.99
C ARG A 167 3.87 -5.89 -20.18
N ALA A 168 5.19 -5.90 -20.09
CA ALA A 168 5.96 -4.79 -19.51
C ALA A 168 6.31 -3.78 -20.62
N GLY A 169 6.04 -2.48 -20.37
CA GLY A 169 6.24 -1.47 -21.42
C GLY A 169 5.94 -0.04 -20.99
N SER A 170 5.68 0.80 -21.98
CA SER A 170 5.36 2.21 -21.79
C SER A 170 3.96 2.39 -21.19
N SER A 171 3.82 3.28 -20.21
CA SER A 171 2.51 3.68 -19.65
C SER A 171 1.60 4.42 -20.65
N LEU A 172 2.10 4.78 -21.84
CA LEU A 172 1.33 5.39 -22.92
C LEU A 172 0.72 4.35 -23.88
N ASP A 173 1.06 3.08 -23.73
CA ASP A 173 0.48 1.97 -24.49
C ASP A 173 -0.63 1.31 -23.65
N GLU A 174 -1.85 1.34 -24.14
CA GLU A 174 -3.03 0.76 -23.46
C GLU A 174 -2.93 -0.76 -23.24
N ASN A 175 -2.04 -1.44 -23.96
CA ASN A 175 -1.78 -2.87 -23.80
C ASN A 175 -0.70 -3.18 -22.75
N THR A 176 -0.14 -2.19 -22.09
CA THR A 176 0.88 -2.39 -21.04
C THR A 176 0.21 -2.77 -19.72
N ASP A 177 0.58 -3.92 -19.17
CA ASP A 177 0.14 -4.35 -17.84
C ASP A 177 1.06 -3.83 -16.73
N VAL A 178 2.37 -3.74 -17.00
CA VAL A 178 3.38 -3.32 -16.02
C VAL A 178 4.27 -2.24 -16.60
N CYS A 179 4.19 -1.04 -16.01
CA CYS A 179 4.97 0.12 -16.46
C CYS A 179 6.29 0.27 -15.68
N ALA A 180 7.01 1.36 -15.96
CA ALA A 180 8.28 1.67 -15.32
C ALA A 180 8.13 2.05 -13.85
N MET A 181 9.19 1.83 -13.06
CA MET A 181 9.37 2.38 -11.72
C MET A 181 9.45 3.91 -11.76
N ILE A 182 9.11 4.56 -10.65
CA ILE A 182 9.08 6.03 -10.54
C ILE A 182 10.44 6.69 -10.81
N SER A 183 11.54 6.00 -10.54
CA SER A 183 12.88 6.54 -10.73
C SER A 183 13.95 5.44 -10.89
N ALA A 184 15.10 5.82 -11.46
CA ALA A 184 16.26 4.93 -11.56
C ALA A 184 16.73 4.47 -10.18
N ARG A 185 16.76 5.34 -9.17
CA ARG A 185 17.13 5.00 -7.79
C ARG A 185 16.27 3.89 -7.21
N GLU A 186 14.95 3.95 -7.41
CA GLU A 186 14.06 2.90 -6.93
C GLU A 186 14.21 1.61 -7.72
N ALA A 187 14.46 1.68 -9.03
CA ALA A 187 14.79 0.52 -9.83
C ALA A 187 16.11 -0.14 -9.40
N ASP A 188 17.16 0.66 -9.10
CA ASP A 188 18.44 0.19 -8.56
C ASP A 188 18.24 -0.52 -7.21
N ARG A 189 17.41 0.04 -6.33
CA ARG A 189 17.08 -0.54 -5.04
C ARG A 189 16.40 -1.90 -5.19
N VAL A 190 15.37 -1.99 -6.01
CA VAL A 190 14.63 -3.25 -6.24
C VAL A 190 15.55 -4.32 -6.84
N GLU A 191 16.33 -3.97 -7.85
CA GLU A 191 17.28 -4.88 -8.47
C GLU A 191 18.32 -5.39 -7.45
N SER A 192 18.86 -4.51 -6.60
CA SER A 192 19.79 -4.89 -5.55
C SER A 192 19.19 -5.86 -4.52
N TRP A 193 17.89 -5.72 -4.20
CA TRP A 193 17.21 -6.63 -3.29
C TRP A 193 16.95 -8.02 -3.92
N ILE A 194 16.66 -8.05 -5.22
CA ILE A 194 16.58 -9.33 -5.96
C ILE A 194 17.93 -10.01 -5.96
N ALA A 195 19.01 -9.26 -6.28
CA ALA A 195 20.38 -9.79 -6.29
C ALA A 195 20.77 -10.34 -4.92
N GLU A 196 20.49 -9.60 -3.82
CA GLU A 196 20.74 -10.08 -2.46
C GLU A 196 20.05 -11.42 -2.17
N ALA A 197 18.78 -11.53 -2.54
CA ALA A 197 18.02 -12.75 -2.31
C ALA A 197 18.58 -13.94 -3.11
N VAL A 198 18.90 -13.71 -4.38
CA VAL A 198 19.49 -14.75 -5.27
C VAL A 198 20.86 -15.19 -4.77
N GLU A 199 21.73 -14.26 -4.38
CA GLU A 199 23.05 -14.57 -3.81
C GLU A 199 22.95 -15.42 -2.54
N LYS A 200 21.90 -15.21 -1.75
CA LYS A 200 21.62 -15.98 -0.54
C LYS A 200 20.81 -17.27 -0.76
N GLY A 201 20.51 -17.62 -2.00
CA GLY A 201 19.91 -18.90 -2.37
C GLY A 201 18.47 -18.88 -2.86
N ALA A 202 17.86 -17.70 -3.04
CA ALA A 202 16.57 -17.61 -3.71
C ALA A 202 16.67 -18.04 -5.19
N ARG A 203 15.61 -18.64 -5.70
CA ARG A 203 15.53 -19.04 -7.11
C ARG A 203 14.54 -18.14 -7.85
N VAL A 204 14.99 -17.53 -8.94
CA VAL A 204 14.14 -16.80 -9.86
C VAL A 204 13.34 -17.79 -10.71
N LEU A 205 12.03 -17.70 -10.68
CA LEU A 205 11.13 -18.50 -11.51
C LEU A 205 10.84 -17.83 -12.85
N ILE A 206 10.73 -16.50 -12.86
CA ILE A 206 10.53 -15.67 -14.06
C ILE A 206 10.95 -14.22 -13.74
N GLY A 207 11.29 -13.45 -14.77
CA GLY A 207 11.64 -12.03 -14.65
C GLY A 207 13.13 -11.81 -14.41
N TYR A 208 13.45 -10.91 -13.45
CA TYR A 208 14.81 -10.45 -13.15
C TYR A 208 15.51 -9.84 -14.37
N ARG A 209 14.72 -9.12 -15.15
CA ARG A 209 15.19 -8.34 -16.29
C ARG A 209 14.86 -6.86 -16.07
N ARG A 210 15.78 -5.98 -16.46
CA ARG A 210 15.63 -4.54 -16.34
C ARG A 210 16.10 -3.80 -17.60
N GLU A 211 15.37 -2.75 -17.99
CA GLU A 211 15.79 -1.78 -19.00
C GLU A 211 15.48 -0.37 -18.46
N GLY A 212 16.52 0.37 -18.10
CA GLY A 212 16.35 1.69 -17.48
C GLY A 212 15.58 1.63 -16.17
N THR A 213 14.40 2.22 -16.12
CA THR A 213 13.48 2.17 -14.97
C THR A 213 12.41 1.08 -15.07
N LEU A 214 12.32 0.38 -16.19
CA LEU A 214 11.40 -0.73 -16.38
C LEU A 214 12.02 -2.01 -15.81
N ILE A 215 11.36 -2.63 -14.83
CA ILE A 215 11.67 -3.95 -14.29
C ILE A 215 10.54 -4.88 -14.69
N TRP A 216 10.88 -6.03 -15.28
CA TRP A 216 9.89 -7.06 -15.62
C TRP A 216 9.33 -7.71 -14.36
N PRO A 217 8.04 -8.11 -14.38
CA PRO A 217 7.45 -8.90 -13.31
C PRO A 217 8.35 -10.04 -12.88
N THR A 218 8.73 -10.08 -11.62
CA THR A 218 9.71 -11.02 -11.10
C THR A 218 9.09 -11.88 -10.00
N VAL A 219 9.18 -13.19 -10.16
CA VAL A 219 8.72 -14.18 -9.19
C VAL A 219 9.90 -14.97 -8.66
N LEU A 220 10.04 -15.02 -7.34
CA LEU A 220 11.08 -15.82 -6.68
C LEU A 220 10.46 -16.90 -5.81
N GLU A 221 11.23 -17.96 -5.57
CA GLU A 221 10.94 -18.94 -4.52
C GLU A 221 12.19 -19.21 -3.69
N ASN A 222 12.02 -19.92 -2.58
CA ASN A 222 13.10 -20.21 -1.62
C ASN A 222 13.83 -18.95 -1.12
N VAL A 223 13.11 -17.83 -1.00
CA VAL A 223 13.66 -16.58 -0.48
C VAL A 223 14.02 -16.82 1.00
N PRO A 224 15.30 -16.64 1.38
CA PRO A 224 15.74 -16.87 2.75
C PRO A 224 15.10 -15.93 3.74
N GLU A 225 14.95 -16.38 4.98
CA GLU A 225 14.47 -15.54 6.07
C GLU A 225 15.45 -14.40 6.37
N GLY A 226 14.89 -13.21 6.63
CA GLY A 226 15.64 -12.03 7.04
C GLY A 226 16.33 -11.27 5.92
N VAL A 227 16.25 -11.73 4.66
CA VAL A 227 16.60 -10.87 3.52
C VAL A 227 15.56 -9.77 3.31
N LYS A 228 15.95 -8.69 2.63
CA LYS A 228 15.04 -7.53 2.48
C LYS A 228 13.71 -7.91 1.81
N LEU A 229 13.72 -8.75 0.80
CA LEU A 229 12.48 -9.24 0.15
C LEU A 229 11.56 -10.06 1.06
N ASP A 230 12.08 -10.68 2.12
CA ASP A 230 11.27 -11.42 3.10
C ASP A 230 10.64 -10.49 4.16
N CYS A 231 11.39 -9.49 4.64
CA CYS A 231 11.03 -8.75 5.84
C CYS A 231 10.74 -7.26 5.64
N GLN A 232 11.03 -6.68 4.48
CA GLN A 232 10.79 -5.27 4.17
C GLN A 232 9.85 -5.12 2.96
N GLU A 233 9.26 -3.94 2.81
CA GLU A 233 8.42 -3.58 1.68
C GLU A 233 9.25 -3.37 0.42
N VAL A 234 9.09 -4.22 -0.59
CA VAL A 234 9.86 -4.10 -1.84
C VAL A 234 9.40 -2.92 -2.70
N TYR A 235 8.13 -2.59 -2.67
CA TYR A 235 7.53 -1.50 -3.45
C TYR A 235 8.01 -1.49 -4.91
N GLY A 236 7.86 -2.62 -5.57
CA GLY A 236 8.32 -2.90 -6.91
C GLY A 236 7.73 -4.21 -7.45
N PRO A 237 7.89 -4.52 -8.75
CA PRO A 237 7.23 -5.65 -9.41
C PRO A 237 7.88 -7.00 -9.06
N VAL A 238 7.91 -7.34 -7.78
CA VAL A 238 8.56 -8.54 -7.25
C VAL A 238 7.66 -9.24 -6.25
N VAL A 239 7.46 -10.54 -6.41
CA VAL A 239 6.70 -11.37 -5.49
C VAL A 239 7.48 -12.64 -5.12
N SER A 240 7.38 -13.04 -3.86
CA SER A 240 8.04 -14.23 -3.31
C SER A 240 7.03 -15.32 -2.98
N LEU A 241 7.26 -16.53 -3.48
CA LEU A 241 6.46 -17.72 -3.18
C LEU A 241 7.10 -18.53 -2.06
N TYR A 242 6.30 -18.88 -1.07
CA TYR A 242 6.73 -19.67 0.08
C TYR A 242 5.85 -20.91 0.24
N ARG A 243 6.48 -22.04 0.62
CA ARG A 243 5.76 -23.25 1.00
C ARG A 243 5.37 -23.19 2.46
N VAL A 244 4.18 -23.66 2.77
CA VAL A 244 3.69 -23.82 4.15
C VAL A 244 2.97 -25.15 4.28
N ALA A 245 3.12 -25.81 5.44
CA ALA A 245 2.50 -27.10 5.70
C ALA A 245 1.07 -26.97 6.25
N SER A 246 0.70 -25.81 6.82
CA SER A 246 -0.63 -25.59 7.38
C SER A 246 -1.03 -24.10 7.36
N LEU A 247 -2.30 -23.84 7.65
CA LEU A 247 -2.82 -22.47 7.83
C LEU A 247 -2.19 -21.77 9.02
N GLU A 248 -1.94 -22.50 10.11
CA GLU A 248 -1.31 -21.96 11.32
C GLU A 248 0.11 -21.48 11.03
N GLU A 249 0.88 -22.26 10.28
CA GLU A 249 2.23 -21.86 9.83
C GLU A 249 2.17 -20.63 8.92
N ALA A 250 1.21 -20.62 7.98
CA ALA A 250 1.03 -19.49 7.09
C ALA A 250 0.72 -18.19 7.86
N VAL A 251 -0.21 -18.26 8.81
CA VAL A 251 -0.56 -17.12 9.67
C VAL A 251 0.62 -16.67 10.53
N ALA A 252 1.34 -17.62 11.14
CA ALA A 252 2.52 -17.31 11.94
C ALA A 252 3.58 -16.60 11.09
N ARG A 253 3.83 -17.09 9.86
CA ARG A 253 4.78 -16.46 8.93
C ARG A 253 4.28 -15.10 8.43
N ALA A 254 3.00 -14.96 8.15
CA ALA A 254 2.39 -13.69 7.76
C ALA A 254 2.63 -12.60 8.81
N ASN A 255 2.46 -12.92 10.08
CA ASN A 255 2.54 -11.99 11.22
C ASN A 255 3.97 -11.61 11.64
N ARG A 256 5.02 -12.31 11.18
CA ARG A 256 6.42 -12.07 11.61
C ARG A 256 6.97 -10.71 11.21
N VAL A 257 6.41 -10.08 10.20
CA VAL A 257 6.88 -8.77 9.73
C VAL A 257 6.31 -7.62 10.58
N PRO A 258 7.00 -6.49 10.66
CA PRO A 258 6.53 -5.35 11.44
C PRO A 258 5.39 -4.58 10.77
N TYR A 259 4.84 -5.08 9.68
CA TYR A 259 3.75 -4.51 8.93
C TYR A 259 2.43 -5.24 9.19
N GLY A 260 1.32 -4.55 8.95
CA GLY A 260 -0.01 -5.11 9.09
C GLY A 260 -1.08 -4.27 8.38
N LEU A 261 -0.91 -4.04 7.06
CA LEU A 261 -1.93 -3.30 6.29
C LEU A 261 -3.06 -4.24 5.87
N HIS A 262 -2.87 -5.04 4.84
CA HIS A 262 -3.82 -6.04 4.38
C HIS A 262 -3.17 -7.42 4.30
N ALA A 263 -3.99 -8.45 4.42
CA ALA A 263 -3.68 -9.84 4.09
C ALA A 263 -4.84 -10.46 3.32
N ALA A 264 -4.56 -11.50 2.54
CA ALA A 264 -5.62 -12.26 1.87
C ALA A 264 -5.50 -13.75 2.15
N VAL A 265 -6.63 -14.45 2.05
CA VAL A 265 -6.70 -15.93 2.12
C VAL A 265 -7.65 -16.46 1.04
N PHE A 266 -7.16 -17.41 0.26
CA PHE A 266 -7.96 -18.16 -0.71
C PHE A 266 -8.31 -19.53 -0.15
N THR A 267 -9.61 -19.78 0.09
CA THR A 267 -10.16 -21.02 0.63
C THR A 267 -11.67 -21.08 0.40
N GLU A 268 -12.22 -22.26 0.25
CA GLU A 268 -13.66 -22.52 0.23
C GLU A 268 -14.20 -22.86 1.66
N SER A 269 -13.31 -23.02 2.65
CA SER A 269 -13.65 -23.33 4.03
C SER A 269 -13.95 -22.07 4.84
N LEU A 270 -15.20 -21.85 5.22
CA LEU A 270 -15.57 -20.76 6.14
C LEU A 270 -14.82 -20.85 7.47
N ARG A 271 -14.57 -22.06 7.98
CA ARG A 271 -13.83 -22.25 9.24
C ARG A 271 -12.41 -21.69 9.10
N ASP A 272 -11.72 -22.00 8.02
CA ASP A 272 -10.34 -21.61 7.81
C ASP A 272 -10.24 -20.11 7.45
N ALA A 273 -11.22 -19.58 6.72
CA ALA A 273 -11.36 -18.14 6.51
C ALA A 273 -11.51 -17.38 7.84
N PHE A 274 -12.41 -17.82 8.74
CA PHE A 274 -12.57 -17.21 10.06
C PHE A 274 -11.37 -17.43 10.97
N TYR A 275 -10.62 -18.53 10.81
CA TYR A 275 -9.36 -18.70 11.52
C TYR A 275 -8.35 -17.64 11.09
N ALA A 276 -8.16 -17.44 9.77
CA ALA A 276 -7.29 -16.41 9.23
C ALA A 276 -7.70 -15.01 9.72
N VAL A 277 -9.00 -14.66 9.63
CA VAL A 277 -9.52 -13.37 10.10
C VAL A 277 -9.22 -13.11 11.59
N ARG A 278 -9.25 -14.11 12.44
CA ARG A 278 -9.01 -13.95 13.88
C ARG A 278 -7.53 -13.86 14.25
N HIS A 279 -6.65 -14.44 13.44
CA HIS A 279 -5.24 -14.61 13.82
C HIS A 279 -4.26 -13.80 12.99
N LEU A 280 -4.68 -13.24 11.84
CA LEU A 280 -3.85 -12.30 11.09
C LEU A 280 -3.88 -10.90 11.75
N ASP A 281 -2.71 -10.39 12.09
CA ASP A 281 -2.54 -9.07 12.73
C ASP A 281 -2.37 -7.98 11.68
N VAL A 282 -3.49 -7.65 11.03
CA VAL A 282 -3.57 -6.68 9.92
C VAL A 282 -4.83 -5.83 10.02
N GLY A 283 -4.85 -4.71 9.29
CA GLY A 283 -6.02 -3.83 9.22
C GLY A 283 -7.21 -4.42 8.47
N ALA A 284 -6.96 -5.26 7.45
CA ALA A 284 -8.03 -5.98 6.75
C ALA A 284 -7.57 -7.38 6.30
N VAL A 285 -8.50 -8.32 6.32
CA VAL A 285 -8.35 -9.67 5.75
C VAL A 285 -9.33 -9.84 4.61
N ILE A 286 -8.81 -10.09 3.42
CA ILE A 286 -9.60 -10.29 2.21
C ILE A 286 -9.75 -11.81 1.98
N VAL A 287 -10.96 -12.28 1.78
CA VAL A 287 -11.24 -13.69 1.50
C VAL A 287 -11.57 -13.87 0.03
N ASN A 288 -10.83 -14.75 -0.64
CA ASN A 288 -11.00 -15.10 -2.05
C ASN A 288 -10.86 -13.90 -3.01
N ASP A 289 -10.03 -12.93 -2.65
CA ASP A 289 -9.58 -11.87 -3.55
C ASP A 289 -8.16 -11.42 -3.14
N SER A 290 -7.55 -10.51 -3.90
CA SER A 290 -6.23 -9.98 -3.62
C SER A 290 -6.24 -8.91 -2.51
N THR A 291 -5.06 -8.64 -1.95
CA THR A 291 -4.87 -7.65 -0.88
C THR A 291 -5.20 -6.22 -1.32
N ASP A 292 -5.23 -5.94 -2.61
CA ASP A 292 -5.57 -4.62 -3.17
C ASP A 292 -7.09 -4.38 -3.33
N TYR A 293 -7.94 -5.36 -3.00
CA TYR A 293 -9.38 -5.15 -2.95
C TYR A 293 -9.74 -4.08 -1.92
N ARG A 294 -10.27 -2.96 -2.39
CA ARG A 294 -10.67 -1.82 -1.58
C ARG A 294 -11.91 -1.12 -2.17
N LEU A 295 -12.84 -0.77 -1.31
CA LEU A 295 -13.94 0.15 -1.62
C LEU A 295 -13.81 1.40 -0.74
N ASP A 296 -14.11 2.58 -1.29
CA ASP A 296 -13.95 3.88 -0.58
C ASP A 296 -14.78 4.00 0.69
N VAL A 297 -15.87 3.23 0.80
CA VAL A 297 -16.73 3.18 2.00
C VAL A 297 -16.20 2.27 3.10
N MET A 298 -15.20 1.41 2.81
CA MET A 298 -14.61 0.52 3.80
C MET A 298 -13.64 1.29 4.71
N PRO A 299 -13.53 0.91 6.00
CA PRO A 299 -12.43 1.39 6.82
C PRO A 299 -11.11 0.89 6.24
N PHE A 300 -10.17 1.78 6.03
CA PHE A 300 -8.87 1.48 5.48
C PHE A 300 -7.75 1.96 6.40
N GLY A 301 -6.76 1.13 6.65
CA GLY A 301 -5.59 1.46 7.46
C GLY A 301 -4.96 0.23 8.09
N GLY A 302 -3.72 0.37 8.49
CA GLY A 302 -2.91 -0.71 9.03
C GLY A 302 -2.83 -0.75 10.55
N THR A 303 -2.21 -1.83 11.02
CA THR A 303 -1.71 -2.02 12.39
C THR A 303 -0.17 -1.95 12.36
N LYS A 304 0.48 -2.03 13.50
CA LYS A 304 1.94 -2.02 13.63
C LYS A 304 2.56 -0.82 12.91
N LEU A 305 3.59 -1.03 12.08
CA LEU A 305 4.24 0.04 11.31
C LEU A 305 3.47 0.44 10.03
N SER A 306 2.32 -0.17 9.76
CA SER A 306 1.54 0.16 8.55
C SER A 306 0.61 1.34 8.71
N GLY A 307 0.42 1.88 9.92
CA GLY A 307 -0.32 3.13 10.04
C GLY A 307 -0.93 3.43 11.40
N ILE A 308 -1.55 4.61 11.47
CA ILE A 308 -2.29 5.15 12.62
C ILE A 308 -3.59 5.78 12.10
N GLY A 309 -4.72 5.48 12.72
CA GLY A 309 -6.03 5.97 12.29
C GLY A 309 -6.62 5.13 11.15
N ARG A 310 -7.70 5.64 10.57
CA ARG A 310 -8.37 4.96 9.44
C ARG A 310 -8.82 5.97 8.38
N GLU A 311 -8.58 5.63 7.11
CA GLU A 311 -9.20 6.26 5.95
C GLU A 311 -10.54 5.57 5.60
N GLY A 312 -11.12 5.97 4.49
CA GLY A 312 -12.50 5.67 4.11
C GLY A 312 -13.38 6.87 4.47
N ILE A 313 -14.40 7.18 3.66
CA ILE A 313 -15.14 8.46 3.71
C ILE A 313 -15.60 8.80 5.14
N ARG A 314 -16.33 7.89 5.78
CA ARG A 314 -16.85 8.09 7.14
C ARG A 314 -15.73 8.16 8.18
N PHE A 315 -14.77 7.27 8.09
CA PHE A 315 -13.71 7.13 9.09
C PHE A 315 -12.74 8.30 9.03
N ALA A 316 -12.33 8.71 7.82
CA ALA A 316 -11.50 9.88 7.62
C ALA A 316 -12.20 11.17 8.14
N LEU A 317 -13.52 11.30 7.92
CA LEU A 317 -14.28 12.43 8.46
C LEU A 317 -14.29 12.45 9.99
N GLN A 318 -14.41 11.28 10.64
CA GLN A 318 -14.33 11.16 12.11
C GLN A 318 -12.95 11.54 12.65
N GLU A 319 -11.88 11.09 11.99
CA GLU A 319 -10.50 11.46 12.37
C GLU A 319 -10.27 12.98 12.23
N MET A 320 -10.82 13.61 11.20
CA MET A 320 -10.62 15.02 10.87
C MET A 320 -11.55 15.98 11.60
N THR A 321 -12.38 15.48 12.52
CA THR A 321 -13.31 16.27 13.33
C THR A 321 -13.08 16.03 14.82
N GLU A 322 -13.64 16.91 15.66
CA GLU A 322 -13.56 16.82 17.12
C GLU A 322 -14.95 16.64 17.72
N THR A 323 -15.11 15.66 18.60
CA THR A 323 -16.33 15.50 19.38
C THR A 323 -16.45 16.62 20.42
N ARG A 324 -17.61 17.24 20.51
CA ARG A 324 -17.90 18.26 21.53
C ARG A 324 -19.11 17.83 22.35
N VAL A 325 -18.96 17.88 23.66
CA VAL A 325 -20.08 17.69 24.57
C VAL A 325 -20.69 19.06 24.89
N VAL A 326 -22.01 19.16 24.81
CA VAL A 326 -22.78 20.32 25.23
C VAL A 326 -23.78 19.88 26.28
N CYS A 327 -23.72 20.49 27.44
CA CYS A 327 -24.68 20.27 28.52
C CYS A 327 -25.42 21.54 28.84
N PHE A 328 -26.77 21.47 28.79
CA PHE A 328 -27.64 22.56 29.26
C PHE A 328 -28.22 22.16 30.63
N ASN A 329 -27.91 22.93 31.66
CA ASN A 329 -28.42 22.75 33.00
C ASN A 329 -29.50 23.82 33.22
N LEU A 330 -30.75 23.50 32.83
CA LEU A 330 -31.92 24.39 32.86
C LEU A 330 -32.65 24.25 34.16
#